data_7d286cfaa5dae136bb1fec2cbf05d797
#
_entry.id   7d286cfaa5dae136bb1fec2cbf05d797
#
_cell.length_a   1.000
_cell.length_b   1.000
_cell.length_c   1.000
_cell.angle_alpha   90.00
_cell.angle_beta   90.00
_cell.angle_gamma   90.00
#
_symmetry.space_group_name_H-M   'P 1'
#
loop_
_entity.id
_entity.type
_entity.pdbx_description
1 polymer ?
#
loop_
_entity_poly.entity_id
_entity_poly.type
_entity_poly.pdbx_seq_one_letter_code
_entity_poly.pdbx_strand_id
1 'polypeptide(L)'
;QLMSWVFDGEKSPDKIEIETSDQWRTITDEDESYAIWIGHATYLINNGDINILTDPIFSKRASPIGFAGPKRMIPPVMSMKDLPKIDVVVVSHNHYDHLDMYSLKKLYKINPETIFLVPMGDKKRLIKAGLTKVHEMRWWESMEVARSTIHFTPVQHWSKRGLFDRNKSLWGGWFFETSDLKLY
;
A
#
# COMPACT_ATOMS: atom_id res chain seq x y z
N GLN A 1 -19.32 -14.89 -10.18
CA GLN A 1 -18.08 -14.26 -10.69
C GLN A 1 -16.79 -14.82 -10.05
N LEU A 2 -16.77 -15.28 -8.79
CA LEU A 2 -15.57 -15.90 -8.20
C LEU A 2 -15.27 -17.30 -8.78
N MET A 3 -16.26 -18.03 -9.25
CA MET A 3 -16.07 -19.35 -9.83
C MET A 3 -15.65 -19.33 -11.30
N SER A 4 -16.01 -18.31 -12.09
CA SER A 4 -15.55 -18.21 -13.49
C SER A 4 -14.04 -18.04 -13.60
N TRP A 5 -13.41 -17.31 -12.67
CA TRP A 5 -11.96 -17.15 -12.61
C TRP A 5 -11.18 -18.45 -12.36
N VAL A 6 -11.83 -19.46 -11.80
CA VAL A 6 -11.19 -20.75 -11.50
C VAL A 6 -11.29 -21.71 -12.69
N PHE A 7 -12.23 -21.47 -13.61
CA PHE A 7 -12.57 -22.41 -14.70
C PHE A 7 -12.36 -21.86 -16.12
N ASP A 8 -12.21 -20.56 -16.32
CA ASP A 8 -11.83 -19.99 -17.63
C ASP A 8 -10.32 -20.11 -17.82
N GLY A 9 -9.95 -21.13 -18.55
CA GLY A 9 -8.62 -21.69 -18.66
C GLY A 9 -7.58 -20.93 -19.48
N GLU A 10 -7.55 -19.62 -19.46
CA GLU A 10 -6.33 -18.88 -19.84
C GLU A 10 -5.34 -18.99 -18.69
N LYS A 11 -4.34 -19.85 -18.88
CA LYS A 11 -3.21 -19.93 -17.94
C LYS A 11 -2.52 -18.58 -17.92
N SER A 12 -2.66 -17.86 -16.81
CA SER A 12 -1.78 -16.73 -16.54
C SER A 12 -0.33 -17.17 -16.71
N PRO A 13 0.53 -16.37 -17.33
CA PRO A 13 1.93 -16.74 -17.45
C PRO A 13 2.52 -16.98 -16.05
N ASP A 14 3.35 -18.02 -15.92
CA ASP A 14 3.96 -18.37 -14.64
C ASP A 14 4.91 -17.27 -14.12
N LYS A 15 5.40 -16.44 -15.03
CA LYS A 15 6.30 -15.31 -14.75
C LYS A 15 6.15 -14.27 -15.86
N ILE A 16 6.12 -13.01 -15.46
CA ILE A 16 6.27 -11.87 -16.37
C ILE A 16 7.72 -11.38 -16.22
N GLU A 17 8.45 -11.33 -17.33
CA GLU A 17 9.75 -10.70 -17.35
C GLU A 17 9.56 -9.20 -17.51
N ILE A 18 10.14 -8.45 -16.61
CA ILE A 18 10.22 -6.99 -16.66
C ILE A 18 11.68 -6.58 -16.52
N GLU A 19 12.06 -5.58 -17.26
CA GLU A 19 13.33 -4.91 -17.01
C GLU A 19 13.25 -4.20 -15.67
N THR A 20 14.16 -4.53 -14.75
CA THR A 20 14.33 -3.84 -13.48
C THR A 20 15.59 -3.00 -13.57
N SER A 21 15.52 -1.77 -13.06
CA SER A 21 16.65 -0.86 -12.99
C SER A 21 17.05 -0.67 -11.53
N ASP A 22 18.35 -0.59 -11.27
CA ASP A 22 18.88 -0.20 -9.95
C ASP A 22 19.01 1.33 -9.78
N GLN A 23 18.53 2.10 -10.75
CA GLN A 23 18.55 3.58 -10.71
C GLN A 23 17.87 4.16 -9.47
N TRP A 24 16.89 3.43 -8.89
CA TRP A 24 16.26 3.85 -7.64
C TRP A 24 17.26 4.10 -6.50
N ARG A 25 18.44 3.47 -6.52
CA ARG A 25 19.48 3.66 -5.49
C ARG A 25 20.07 5.07 -5.57
N THR A 26 20.31 5.56 -6.78
CA THR A 26 20.79 6.92 -7.00
C THR A 26 19.71 7.96 -6.77
N ILE A 27 18.49 7.70 -7.27
CA ILE A 27 17.34 8.61 -7.13
C ILE A 27 17.04 8.91 -5.66
N THR A 28 17.04 7.90 -4.79
CA THR A 28 16.73 8.09 -3.35
C THR A 28 17.78 8.88 -2.59
N ASP A 29 18.99 9.00 -3.12
CA ASP A 29 20.10 9.70 -2.47
C ASP A 29 20.27 11.16 -2.97
N GLU A 30 19.83 11.46 -4.19
CA GLU A 30 20.16 12.71 -4.89
C GLU A 30 18.93 13.62 -5.13
N ASP A 31 17.72 13.07 -5.18
CA ASP A 31 16.53 13.82 -5.56
C ASP A 31 15.70 14.31 -4.37
N GLU A 32 15.29 15.57 -4.44
CA GLU A 32 14.40 16.20 -3.44
C GLU A 32 12.99 15.59 -3.46
N SER A 33 12.51 15.13 -4.61
CA SER A 33 11.22 14.44 -4.76
C SER A 33 11.28 13.35 -5.83
N TYR A 34 10.68 12.21 -5.55
CA TYR A 34 10.63 11.07 -6.48
C TYR A 34 9.42 10.17 -6.24
N ALA A 35 9.09 9.37 -7.24
CA ALA A 35 8.13 8.28 -7.14
C ALA A 35 8.71 7.02 -7.78
N ILE A 36 8.80 5.94 -7.01
CA ILE A 36 9.33 4.64 -7.45
C ILE A 36 8.24 3.59 -7.37
N TRP A 37 7.90 2.96 -8.48
CA TRP A 37 7.02 1.82 -8.50
C TRP A 37 7.73 0.57 -8.00
N ILE A 38 7.31 0.05 -6.85
CA ILE A 38 7.89 -1.15 -6.24
C ILE A 38 7.26 -2.44 -6.80
N GLY A 39 6.01 -2.36 -7.20
CA GLY A 39 5.26 -3.46 -7.79
C GLY A 39 3.82 -3.51 -7.30
N HIS A 40 2.90 -4.00 -8.15
CA HIS A 40 1.45 -3.95 -7.95
C HIS A 40 0.98 -2.52 -7.69
N ALA A 41 0.34 -2.23 -6.56
CA ALA A 41 -0.09 -0.89 -6.15
C ALA A 41 0.88 -0.21 -5.15
N THR A 42 2.07 -0.78 -4.96
CA THR A 42 3.06 -0.26 -4.02
C THR A 42 3.98 0.73 -4.71
N TYR A 43 3.92 1.99 -4.28
CA TYR A 43 4.82 3.06 -4.67
C TYR A 43 5.54 3.61 -3.43
N LEU A 44 6.83 3.85 -3.58
CA LEU A 44 7.59 4.71 -2.66
C LEU A 44 7.62 6.11 -3.26
N ILE A 45 7.12 7.07 -2.49
CA ILE A 45 7.02 8.47 -2.90
C ILE A 45 7.76 9.31 -1.85
N ASN A 46 8.70 10.12 -2.30
CA ASN A 46 9.21 11.25 -1.53
C ASN A 46 8.67 12.52 -2.18
N ASN A 47 8.01 13.37 -1.43
CA ASN A 47 7.43 14.61 -1.93
C ASN A 47 8.25 15.86 -1.52
N GLY A 48 9.52 15.68 -1.20
CA GLY A 48 10.41 16.73 -0.72
C GLY A 48 10.28 17.02 0.78
N ASP A 49 9.40 16.33 1.50
CA ASP A 49 9.12 16.53 2.92
C ASP A 49 9.08 15.21 3.71
N ILE A 50 8.34 14.22 3.21
CA ILE A 50 8.13 12.91 3.85
C ILE A 50 8.22 11.77 2.85
N ASN A 51 8.60 10.58 3.35
CA ASN A 51 8.54 9.34 2.60
C ASN A 51 7.20 8.63 2.83
N ILE A 52 6.46 8.44 1.75
CA ILE A 52 5.14 7.82 1.72
C ILE A 52 5.24 6.47 1.02
N LEU A 53 4.60 5.45 1.58
CA LEU A 53 4.50 4.13 0.96
C LEU A 53 3.03 3.77 0.76
N THR A 54 2.62 3.56 -0.51
CA THR A 54 1.24 3.20 -0.84
C THR A 54 1.05 1.69 -0.86
N ASP A 55 -0.08 1.21 -0.35
CA ASP A 55 -0.54 -0.20 -0.40
C ASP A 55 0.62 -1.22 -0.32
N PRO A 56 1.43 -1.22 0.76
CA PRO A 56 2.65 -2.02 0.79
C PRO A 56 2.34 -3.51 0.82
N ILE A 57 2.62 -4.18 -0.30
CA ILE A 57 2.52 -5.63 -0.41
C ILE A 57 3.88 -6.23 -0.78
N PHE A 58 4.50 -6.96 0.17
CA PHE A 58 5.74 -7.71 -0.01
C PHE A 58 5.55 -9.21 0.17
N SER A 59 4.31 -9.64 0.51
CA SER A 59 3.94 -11.05 0.56
C SER A 59 4.02 -11.70 -0.81
N LYS A 60 4.33 -13.00 -0.83
CA LYS A 60 4.37 -13.80 -2.07
C LYS A 60 2.98 -14.08 -2.63
N ARG A 61 1.93 -13.95 -1.81
CA ARG A 61 0.53 -14.22 -2.18
C ARG A 61 -0.41 -13.19 -1.58
N ALA A 62 -1.41 -12.80 -2.34
CA ALA A 62 -2.54 -11.98 -1.90
C ALA A 62 -3.61 -12.90 -1.27
N SER A 63 -3.36 -13.34 -0.01
CA SER A 63 -4.21 -14.35 0.63
C SER A 63 -4.13 -14.27 2.15
N PRO A 64 -5.19 -14.69 2.88
CA PRO A 64 -5.13 -14.86 4.33
C PRO A 64 -4.20 -16.00 4.77
N ILE A 65 -3.87 -16.93 3.87
CA ILE A 65 -3.03 -18.11 4.11
C ILE A 65 -1.86 -18.12 3.14
N GLY A 66 -0.64 -18.28 3.69
CA GLY A 66 0.61 -18.08 2.93
C GLY A 66 0.89 -19.11 1.82
N PHE A 67 0.22 -20.28 1.84
CA PHE A 67 0.46 -21.36 0.87
C PHE A 67 -0.59 -21.43 -0.27
N ALA A 68 -1.73 -20.72 -0.16
CA ALA A 68 -2.81 -20.75 -1.14
C ALA A 68 -3.23 -19.33 -1.55
N GLY A 69 -3.93 -19.20 -2.69
CA GLY A 69 -4.40 -17.94 -3.27
C GLY A 69 -3.46 -17.35 -4.30
N PRO A 70 -3.83 -16.22 -4.94
CA PRO A 70 -3.09 -15.60 -6.03
C PRO A 70 -1.62 -15.36 -5.67
N LYS A 71 -0.71 -15.84 -6.52
CA LYS A 71 0.73 -15.67 -6.34
C LYS A 71 1.18 -14.38 -7.03
N ARG A 72 2.14 -13.70 -6.42
CA ARG A 72 2.83 -12.58 -7.05
C ARG A 72 3.57 -13.06 -8.31
N MET A 73 3.34 -12.38 -9.42
CA MET A 73 3.97 -12.70 -10.71
C MET A 73 5.25 -11.88 -10.92
N ILE A 74 5.24 -10.62 -10.49
CA ILE A 74 6.37 -9.69 -10.61
C ILE A 74 6.97 -9.48 -9.23
N PRO A 75 8.26 -9.80 -8.99
CA PRO A 75 8.90 -9.52 -7.70
C PRO A 75 8.96 -8.01 -7.44
N PRO A 76 8.98 -7.58 -6.16
CA PRO A 76 9.23 -6.18 -5.84
C PRO A 76 10.61 -5.76 -6.36
N VAL A 77 10.73 -4.56 -6.94
CA VAL A 77 12.01 -4.05 -7.46
C VAL A 77 13.01 -3.73 -6.34
N MET A 78 12.52 -3.50 -5.12
CA MET A 78 13.35 -3.33 -3.93
C MET A 78 12.79 -4.13 -2.77
N SER A 79 13.64 -4.50 -1.82
CA SER A 79 13.22 -5.18 -0.60
C SER A 79 12.85 -4.17 0.50
N MET A 80 12.13 -4.62 1.54
CA MET A 80 11.83 -3.76 2.69
C MET A 80 13.08 -3.25 3.43
N LYS A 81 14.23 -3.89 3.26
CA LYS A 81 15.49 -3.47 3.89
C LYS A 81 16.13 -2.30 3.15
N ASP A 82 15.81 -2.17 1.88
CA ASP A 82 16.33 -1.11 1.01
C ASP A 82 15.45 0.16 1.07
N LEU A 83 14.28 0.09 1.72
CA LEU A 83 13.40 1.26 1.90
C LEU A 83 14.07 2.29 2.80
N PRO A 84 13.98 3.59 2.47
CA PRO A 84 14.32 4.65 3.41
C PRO A 84 13.39 4.59 4.64
N LYS A 85 13.60 5.46 5.61
CA LYS A 85 12.66 5.63 6.71
C LYS A 85 11.30 6.06 6.16
N ILE A 86 10.27 5.24 6.37
CA ILE A 86 8.90 5.55 5.93
C ILE A 86 8.19 6.33 7.01
N ASP A 87 7.75 7.55 6.69
CA ASP A 87 7.01 8.40 7.61
C ASP A 87 5.53 8.06 7.62
N VAL A 88 4.96 7.81 6.44
CA VAL A 88 3.54 7.49 6.27
C VAL A 88 3.34 6.27 5.39
N VAL A 89 2.48 5.37 5.81
CA VAL A 89 1.90 4.31 4.99
C VAL A 89 0.44 4.64 4.75
N VAL A 90 0.01 4.64 3.49
CA VAL A 90 -1.39 4.80 3.11
C VAL A 90 -1.94 3.50 2.51
N VAL A 91 -3.15 3.13 2.88
CA VAL A 91 -3.85 1.94 2.35
C VAL A 91 -5.13 2.39 1.67
N SER A 92 -5.29 2.02 0.40
CA SER A 92 -6.46 2.42 -0.41
C SER A 92 -7.73 1.66 -0.02
N HIS A 93 -7.63 0.37 0.24
CA HIS A 93 -8.74 -0.50 0.66
C HIS A 93 -8.23 -1.82 1.24
N ASN A 94 -9.13 -2.67 1.71
CA ASN A 94 -8.76 -3.84 2.51
C ASN A 94 -8.65 -5.17 1.75
N HIS A 95 -8.61 -5.20 0.43
CA HIS A 95 -8.28 -6.43 -0.30
C HIS A 95 -6.90 -6.95 0.09
N TYR A 96 -6.65 -8.26 -0.11
CA TYR A 96 -5.41 -8.90 0.36
C TYR A 96 -4.16 -8.46 -0.39
N ASP A 97 -4.31 -7.93 -1.60
CA ASP A 97 -3.27 -7.38 -2.45
C ASP A 97 -2.99 -5.90 -2.22
N HIS A 98 -3.69 -5.25 -1.29
CA HIS A 98 -3.49 -3.87 -0.87
C HIS A 98 -3.21 -3.76 0.64
N LEU A 99 -4.05 -4.33 1.49
CA LEU A 99 -3.84 -4.37 2.94
C LEU A 99 -3.13 -5.69 3.32
N ASP A 100 -1.82 -5.73 3.17
CA ASP A 100 -0.99 -6.87 3.54
C ASP A 100 -0.50 -6.75 4.99
N MET A 101 -1.15 -7.47 5.90
CA MET A 101 -0.84 -7.43 7.33
C MET A 101 0.59 -7.90 7.65
N TYR A 102 1.19 -8.76 6.83
CA TYR A 102 2.59 -9.15 7.00
C TYR A 102 3.52 -7.97 6.75
N SER A 103 3.31 -7.27 5.65
CA SER A 103 4.11 -6.10 5.27
C SER A 103 3.95 -4.97 6.28
N LEU A 104 2.72 -4.63 6.67
CA LEU A 104 2.45 -3.58 7.66
C LEU A 104 3.11 -3.85 9.01
N LYS A 105 3.02 -5.08 9.53
CA LYS A 105 3.69 -5.48 10.78
C LYS A 105 5.20 -5.39 10.68
N LYS A 106 5.77 -5.77 9.54
CA LYS A 106 7.21 -5.74 9.34
C LYS A 106 7.73 -4.31 9.21
N LEU A 107 7.01 -3.45 8.49
CA LEU A 107 7.32 -2.00 8.42
C LEU A 107 7.25 -1.35 9.81
N TYR A 108 6.20 -1.63 10.58
CA TYR A 108 6.08 -1.13 11.94
C TYR A 108 7.23 -1.57 12.85
N LYS A 109 7.73 -2.82 12.70
CA LYS A 109 8.91 -3.29 13.45
C LYS A 109 10.21 -2.56 13.05
N ILE A 110 10.34 -2.19 11.78
CA ILE A 110 11.50 -1.43 11.28
C ILE A 110 11.45 0.02 11.78
N ASN A 111 10.28 0.65 11.71
CA ASN A 111 10.07 2.00 12.21
C ASN A 111 8.72 2.11 12.94
N PRO A 112 8.68 2.03 14.27
CA PRO A 112 7.46 2.19 15.07
C PRO A 112 6.84 3.60 15.01
N GLU A 113 7.58 4.58 14.51
CA GLU A 113 7.10 5.96 14.35
C GLU A 113 6.26 6.18 13.09
N THR A 114 6.26 5.21 12.16
CA THR A 114 5.45 5.25 10.94
C THR A 114 3.97 5.46 11.25
N ILE A 115 3.36 6.44 10.60
CA ILE A 115 1.92 6.70 10.65
C ILE A 115 1.22 5.83 9.60
N PHE A 116 0.14 5.14 9.98
CA PHE A 116 -0.66 4.33 9.07
C PHE A 116 -2.02 5.00 8.85
N LEU A 117 -2.29 5.44 7.63
CA LEU A 117 -3.58 5.98 7.23
C LEU A 117 -4.36 4.87 6.49
N VAL A 118 -5.53 4.57 6.99
CA VAL A 118 -6.37 3.49 6.45
C VAL A 118 -7.81 3.96 6.28
N PRO A 119 -8.60 3.35 5.39
CA PRO A 119 -10.03 3.65 5.29
C PRO A 119 -10.78 3.36 6.58
N MET A 120 -11.84 4.11 6.85
CA MET A 120 -12.76 3.84 7.95
C MET A 120 -13.24 2.38 7.91
N GLY A 121 -13.16 1.71 9.08
CA GLY A 121 -13.50 0.30 9.27
C GLY A 121 -12.28 -0.64 9.39
N ASP A 122 -11.07 -0.20 9.02
CA ASP A 122 -9.88 -1.06 9.05
C ASP A 122 -8.92 -0.81 10.22
N LYS A 123 -8.98 0.34 10.91
CA LYS A 123 -8.12 0.67 12.07
C LYS A 123 -8.07 -0.44 13.12
N LYS A 124 -9.25 -0.96 13.51
CA LYS A 124 -9.34 -1.99 14.54
C LYS A 124 -8.50 -3.24 14.21
N ARG A 125 -8.37 -3.57 12.91
CA ARG A 125 -7.57 -4.70 12.43
C ARG A 125 -6.08 -4.47 12.67
N LEU A 126 -5.58 -3.27 12.37
CA LEU A 126 -4.17 -2.90 12.56
C LEU A 126 -3.82 -2.78 14.04
N ILE A 127 -4.67 -2.14 14.84
CA ILE A 127 -4.49 -2.05 16.31
C ILE A 127 -4.44 -3.43 16.94
N LYS A 128 -5.37 -4.34 16.58
CA LYS A 128 -5.35 -5.73 17.06
C LYS A 128 -4.06 -6.48 16.67
N ALA A 129 -3.42 -6.07 15.60
CA ALA A 129 -2.15 -6.62 15.14
C ALA A 129 -0.91 -5.99 15.80
N GLY A 130 -1.10 -5.01 16.69
CA GLY A 130 -0.06 -4.35 17.50
C GLY A 130 0.48 -3.06 16.92
N LEU A 131 -0.10 -2.52 15.82
CA LEU A 131 0.29 -1.21 15.30
C LEU A 131 -0.38 -0.11 16.13
N THR A 132 0.32 0.98 16.44
CA THR A 132 -0.18 2.01 17.37
C THR A 132 -0.59 3.31 16.68
N LYS A 133 0.22 3.82 15.75
CA LYS A 133 -0.04 5.08 15.06
C LYS A 133 -0.95 4.87 13.84
N VAL A 134 -2.19 4.45 14.08
CA VAL A 134 -3.17 4.14 13.03
C VAL A 134 -4.32 5.13 13.07
N HIS A 135 -4.57 5.78 11.95
CA HIS A 135 -5.66 6.74 11.75
C HIS A 135 -6.60 6.26 10.65
N GLU A 136 -7.90 6.26 10.96
CA GLU A 136 -8.95 6.00 9.97
C GLU A 136 -9.33 7.30 9.28
N MET A 137 -9.54 7.21 7.96
CA MET A 137 -9.93 8.33 7.11
C MET A 137 -11.28 8.05 6.44
N ARG A 138 -12.14 9.03 6.41
CA ARG A 138 -13.35 9.06 5.60
C ARG A 138 -13.10 9.82 4.31
N TRP A 139 -13.94 9.61 3.32
CA TRP A 139 -13.88 10.40 2.09
C TRP A 139 -13.93 11.89 2.40
N TRP A 140 -13.05 12.64 1.76
CA TRP A 140 -12.87 14.09 1.90
C TRP A 140 -12.21 14.53 3.20
N GLU A 141 -11.83 13.61 4.07
CA GLU A 141 -10.98 13.95 5.22
C GLU A 141 -9.53 14.10 4.80
N SER A 142 -8.82 14.96 5.51
CA SER A 142 -7.38 15.18 5.33
C SER A 142 -6.65 15.10 6.66
N MET A 143 -5.35 14.83 6.58
CA MET A 143 -4.44 14.81 7.71
C MET A 143 -3.15 15.52 7.34
N GLU A 144 -2.69 16.42 8.21
CA GLU A 144 -1.39 17.06 8.09
C GLU A 144 -0.30 16.17 8.71
N VAL A 145 0.78 15.96 7.96
CA VAL A 145 1.99 15.28 8.41
C VAL A 145 3.18 16.11 7.95
N ALA A 146 3.94 16.67 8.89
CA ALA A 146 4.98 17.67 8.64
C ALA A 146 4.41 18.85 7.82
N ARG A 147 4.92 19.12 6.61
CA ARG A 147 4.42 20.19 5.72
C ARG A 147 3.49 19.67 4.62
N SER A 148 3.14 18.39 4.69
CA SER A 148 2.29 17.72 3.69
C SER A 148 0.89 17.55 4.19
N THR A 149 -0.10 17.80 3.34
CA THR A 149 -1.51 17.46 3.57
C THR A 149 -1.90 16.24 2.75
N ILE A 150 -2.41 15.21 3.42
CA ILE A 150 -2.80 13.93 2.82
C ILE A 150 -4.32 13.83 2.86
N HIS A 151 -4.95 13.75 1.68
CA HIS A 151 -6.39 13.68 1.54
C HIS A 151 -6.85 12.28 1.13
N PHE A 152 -7.95 11.81 1.70
CA PHE A 152 -8.58 10.57 1.28
C PHE A 152 -9.80 10.87 0.41
N THR A 153 -9.80 10.36 -0.83
CA THR A 153 -10.79 10.69 -1.85
C THR A 153 -11.60 9.47 -2.30
N PRO A 154 -12.88 9.63 -2.66
CA PRO A 154 -13.67 8.53 -3.20
C PRO A 154 -13.16 8.11 -4.59
N VAL A 155 -13.19 6.80 -4.85
CA VAL A 155 -12.93 6.19 -6.16
C VAL A 155 -13.96 5.12 -6.45
N GLN A 156 -14.11 4.72 -7.71
CA GLN A 156 -14.97 3.61 -8.09
C GLN A 156 -14.30 2.28 -7.76
N HIS A 157 -14.64 1.70 -6.61
CA HIS A 157 -14.13 0.40 -6.17
C HIS A 157 -15.06 -0.22 -5.12
N TRP A 158 -14.58 -1.13 -4.28
CA TRP A 158 -15.28 -1.78 -3.19
C TRP A 158 -14.31 -2.38 -2.19
N SER A 159 -14.80 -2.76 -1.01
CA SER A 159 -13.99 -3.41 0.02
C SER A 159 -14.56 -4.77 0.39
N LYS A 160 -13.68 -5.74 0.67
CA LYS A 160 -14.03 -7.06 1.22
C LYS A 160 -12.77 -7.77 1.68
N ARG A 161 -12.85 -8.46 2.80
CA ARG A 161 -11.75 -9.29 3.31
C ARG A 161 -12.23 -10.64 3.87
N GLY A 162 -13.44 -10.69 4.36
CA GLY A 162 -14.11 -11.90 4.86
C GLY A 162 -15.28 -12.33 3.99
N LEU A 163 -16.04 -13.31 4.48
CA LEU A 163 -17.21 -13.82 3.75
C LEU A 163 -18.39 -12.83 3.78
N PHE A 164 -18.54 -12.05 4.88
CA PHE A 164 -19.74 -11.25 5.15
C PHE A 164 -19.42 -9.76 5.41
N ASP A 165 -18.28 -9.26 4.95
CA ASP A 165 -17.82 -7.90 5.22
C ASP A 165 -17.70 -7.00 3.99
N ARG A 166 -18.34 -7.36 2.87
CA ARG A 166 -18.36 -6.53 1.67
C ARG A 166 -18.89 -5.13 1.99
N ASN A 167 -18.11 -4.11 1.60
CA ASN A 167 -18.40 -2.68 1.80
C ASN A 167 -18.64 -2.27 3.27
N LYS A 168 -18.12 -3.05 4.24
CA LYS A 168 -18.15 -2.66 5.67
C LYS A 168 -16.98 -1.75 6.07
N SER A 169 -15.93 -1.69 5.27
CA SER A 169 -14.90 -0.66 5.32
C SER A 169 -15.02 0.24 4.11
N LEU A 170 -14.54 1.47 4.19
CA LEU A 170 -14.41 2.35 3.03
C LEU A 170 -13.27 1.89 2.11
N TRP A 171 -13.16 2.56 0.98
CA TRP A 171 -12.09 2.45 -0.01
C TRP A 171 -11.90 3.82 -0.66
N GLY A 172 -10.70 4.11 -1.18
CA GLY A 172 -10.45 5.42 -1.77
C GLY A 172 -9.09 5.54 -2.45
N GLY A 173 -8.86 6.70 -3.06
CA GLY A 173 -7.57 7.15 -3.52
C GLY A 173 -6.94 8.11 -2.50
N TRP A 174 -5.67 8.40 -2.69
CA TRP A 174 -4.92 9.33 -1.87
C TRP A 174 -4.41 10.47 -2.72
N PHE A 175 -4.59 11.69 -2.23
CA PHE A 175 -4.05 12.90 -2.83
C PHE A 175 -3.09 13.55 -1.83
N PHE A 176 -1.88 13.83 -2.29
CA PHE A 176 -0.80 14.41 -1.50
C PHE A 176 -0.54 15.82 -1.98
N GLU A 177 -0.51 16.76 -1.05
CA GLU A 177 -0.31 18.16 -1.35
C GLU A 177 0.77 18.76 -0.42
N THR A 178 1.72 19.46 -1.05
CA THR A 178 2.66 20.36 -0.39
C THR A 178 2.52 21.74 -1.03
N SER A 179 3.35 22.74 -0.61
CA SER A 179 3.40 24.05 -1.28
C SER A 179 3.70 23.94 -2.78
N ASP A 180 4.52 22.96 -3.17
CA ASP A 180 5.17 22.91 -4.48
C ASP A 180 4.73 21.70 -5.32
N LEU A 181 4.14 20.68 -4.69
CA LEU A 181 3.76 19.43 -5.34
C LEU A 181 2.33 19.02 -5.02
N LYS A 182 1.59 18.62 -6.05
CA LYS A 182 0.28 17.95 -5.94
C LYS A 182 0.33 16.63 -6.69
N LEU A 183 0.08 15.53 -6.00
CA LEU A 183 0.14 14.18 -6.55
C LEU A 183 -1.13 13.40 -6.20
N TYR A 184 -1.76 12.79 -7.23
CA TYR A 184 -2.93 11.92 -7.09
C TYR A 184 -2.64 10.51 -7.64
#